data_8d8693cb70c2f1fd54be8e80e6e96366
#
_entry.id   8d8693cb70c2f1fd54be8e80e6e96366
#
_cell.length_a   1.000
_cell.length_b   1.000
_cell.length_c   1.000
_cell.angle_alpha   90.00
_cell.angle_beta   90.00
_cell.angle_gamma   90.00
#
_symmetry.space_group_name_H-M   'P 1'
#
loop_
_entity.id
_entity.type
_entity.pdbx_description
1 polymer ?
#
loop_
_entity_poly.entity_id
_entity_poly.type
_entity_poly.pdbx_seq_one_letter_code
_entity_poly.pdbx_strand_id
1 'polypeptide(L)'
;MKLRAFGFRVSTYGAVGLLCAGVYASTLLILEQWLPSWIANPTAFLVASVAGSFGHSRYTFRRETGGNHFAKRWVAAQYLLNITVCTLLPLVLPLSTQQGIRLLILVFTPTILNAFVWSQAALFSKHKRSFKSQPLLHADDLGLSHETNNAICQLTKQGKLDGASLLVNAP
;
A
#
# COMPACT_ATOMS: atom_id res chain seq x y z
N MET A 1 -2.13 -4.75 25.04
CA MET A 1 -1.12 -4.58 23.97
C MET A 1 -1.69 -4.06 22.63
N LYS A 2 -2.87 -4.49 22.19
CA LYS A 2 -3.48 -4.06 20.89
C LYS A 2 -3.85 -2.56 20.84
N LEU A 3 -4.37 -1.96 21.93
CA LEU A 3 -4.76 -0.54 21.96
C LEU A 3 -3.58 0.44 21.82
N ARG A 4 -2.44 0.16 22.48
CA ARG A 4 -1.21 1.00 22.34
C ARG A 4 -0.67 0.97 20.92
N ALA A 5 -0.72 -0.18 20.25
CA ALA A 5 -0.29 -0.30 18.85
C ALA A 5 -1.24 0.43 17.90
N PHE A 6 -2.54 0.47 18.19
CA PHE A 6 -3.53 1.23 17.43
C PHE A 6 -3.32 2.74 17.61
N GLY A 7 -3.19 3.23 18.85
CA GLY A 7 -2.94 4.64 19.12
C GLY A 7 -1.66 5.16 18.47
N PHE A 8 -0.58 4.39 18.51
CA PHE A 8 0.67 4.73 17.81
C PHE A 8 0.49 4.83 16.29
N ARG A 9 -0.32 3.95 15.70
CA ARG A 9 -0.63 3.99 14.26
C ARG A 9 -1.42 5.25 13.87
N VAL A 10 -2.42 5.60 14.66
CA VAL A 10 -3.23 6.80 14.41
C VAL A 10 -2.38 8.06 14.53
N SER A 11 -1.54 8.16 15.55
CA SER A 11 -0.66 9.33 15.72
C SER A 11 0.39 9.45 14.62
N THR A 12 1.02 8.34 14.20
CA THR A 12 1.98 8.35 13.09
C THR A 12 1.30 8.63 11.76
N TYR A 13 0.07 8.13 11.55
CA TYR A 13 -0.72 8.47 10.36
C TYR A 13 -1.02 9.98 10.31
N GLY A 14 -1.46 10.55 11.42
CA GLY A 14 -1.71 12.00 11.53
C GLY A 14 -0.46 12.83 11.31
N ALA A 15 0.66 12.46 11.90
CA ALA A 15 1.94 13.17 11.73
C ALA A 15 2.42 13.16 10.27
N VAL A 16 2.36 12.00 9.60
CA VAL A 16 2.68 11.90 8.17
C VAL A 16 1.69 12.73 7.34
N GLY A 17 0.39 12.72 7.68
CA GLY A 17 -0.62 13.54 7.01
C GLY A 17 -0.32 15.05 7.12
N LEU A 18 0.07 15.54 8.30
CA LEU A 18 0.46 16.94 8.49
C LEU A 18 1.72 17.30 7.70
N LEU A 19 2.71 16.42 7.66
CA LEU A 19 3.91 16.62 6.83
C LEU A 19 3.54 16.69 5.34
N CYS A 20 2.65 15.82 4.87
CA CYS A 20 2.17 15.85 3.49
C CYS A 20 1.42 17.14 3.17
N ALA A 21 0.59 17.64 4.09
CA ALA A 21 -0.11 18.92 3.93
C ALA A 21 0.89 20.09 3.85
N GLY A 22 1.94 20.07 4.67
CA GLY A 22 3.04 21.05 4.59
C GLY A 22 3.79 21.00 3.25
N VAL A 23 4.13 19.79 2.78
CA VAL A 23 4.77 19.59 1.47
C VAL A 23 3.86 20.09 0.33
N TYR A 24 2.57 19.76 0.38
CA TYR A 24 1.60 20.22 -0.60
C TYR A 24 1.53 21.76 -0.64
N ALA A 25 1.30 22.39 0.52
CA ALA A 25 1.16 23.84 0.62
C ALA A 25 2.42 24.57 0.15
N SER A 26 3.60 24.13 0.61
CA SER A 26 4.88 24.71 0.21
C SER A 26 5.12 24.57 -1.31
N THR A 27 4.87 23.38 -1.85
CA THR A 27 5.05 23.14 -3.29
C THR A 27 4.07 23.97 -4.10
N LEU A 28 2.81 24.07 -3.67
CA LEU A 28 1.79 24.87 -4.35
C LEU A 28 2.19 26.35 -4.40
N LEU A 29 2.56 26.93 -3.25
CA LEU A 29 2.98 28.34 -3.18
C LEU A 29 4.19 28.65 -4.06
N ILE A 30 5.13 27.72 -4.16
CA ILE A 30 6.30 27.88 -5.05
C ILE A 30 5.86 27.79 -6.51
N LEU A 31 5.06 26.80 -6.87
CA LEU A 31 4.65 26.57 -8.25
C LEU A 31 3.73 27.67 -8.78
N GLU A 32 2.84 28.24 -7.97
CA GLU A 32 1.94 29.33 -8.37
C GLU A 32 2.67 30.62 -8.75
N GLN A 33 3.95 30.77 -8.40
CA GLN A 33 4.77 31.89 -8.88
C GLN A 33 5.13 31.77 -10.36
N TRP A 34 5.08 30.54 -10.93
CA TRP A 34 5.58 30.25 -12.28
C TRP A 34 4.52 29.58 -13.16
N LEU A 35 3.53 28.92 -12.57
CA LEU A 35 2.54 28.12 -13.26
C LEU A 35 1.13 28.56 -12.88
N PRO A 36 0.18 28.48 -13.82
CA PRO A 36 -1.23 28.69 -13.48
C PRO A 36 -1.73 27.61 -12.51
N SER A 37 -2.66 27.97 -11.63
CA SER A 37 -3.15 27.12 -10.51
C SER A 37 -3.68 25.76 -10.96
N TRP A 38 -4.23 25.65 -12.18
CA TRP A 38 -4.72 24.37 -12.71
C TRP A 38 -3.62 23.36 -13.04
N ILE A 39 -2.37 23.79 -13.22
CA ILE A 39 -1.17 22.93 -13.34
C ILE A 39 -0.47 22.80 -11.99
N ALA A 40 -0.32 23.92 -11.27
CA ALA A 40 0.37 23.96 -9.99
C ALA A 40 -0.26 23.03 -8.94
N ASN A 41 -1.58 23.06 -8.84
CA ASN A 41 -2.33 22.27 -7.86
C ASN A 41 -2.16 20.75 -8.05
N PRO A 42 -2.44 20.13 -9.20
CA PRO A 42 -2.26 18.69 -9.38
C PRO A 42 -0.78 18.28 -9.25
N THR A 43 0.16 19.14 -9.65
CA THR A 43 1.59 18.89 -9.50
C THR A 43 2.00 18.87 -8.02
N ALA A 44 1.58 19.88 -7.24
CA ALA A 44 1.83 19.92 -5.80
C ALA A 44 1.22 18.71 -5.08
N PHE A 45 0.01 18.30 -5.49
CA PHE A 45 -0.64 17.12 -4.96
C PHE A 45 0.11 15.82 -5.30
N LEU A 46 0.67 15.70 -6.50
CA LEU A 46 1.51 14.56 -6.88
C LEU A 46 2.76 14.47 -6.01
N VAL A 47 3.45 15.59 -5.77
CA VAL A 47 4.63 15.64 -4.90
C VAL A 47 4.27 15.23 -3.48
N ALA A 48 3.18 15.75 -2.93
CA ALA A 48 2.69 15.37 -1.60
C ALA A 48 2.30 13.88 -1.53
N SER A 49 1.72 13.32 -2.59
CA SER A 49 1.35 11.91 -2.68
C SER A 49 2.58 10.99 -2.66
N VAL A 50 3.66 11.38 -3.34
CA VAL A 50 4.94 10.67 -3.30
C VAL A 50 5.55 10.74 -1.89
N ALA A 51 5.56 11.93 -1.27
CA ALA A 51 6.02 12.10 0.11
C ALA A 51 5.20 11.27 1.10
N GLY A 52 3.87 11.22 0.93
CA GLY A 52 2.95 10.39 1.71
C GLY A 52 3.23 8.89 1.55
N SER A 53 3.46 8.44 0.34
CA SER A 53 3.87 7.06 0.06
C SER A 53 5.12 6.67 0.84
N PHE A 54 6.13 7.54 0.82
CA PHE A 54 7.36 7.33 1.56
C PHE A 54 7.13 7.32 3.08
N GLY A 55 6.46 8.33 3.61
CA GLY A 55 6.18 8.47 5.03
C GLY A 55 5.34 7.32 5.57
N HIS A 56 4.24 6.97 4.91
CA HIS A 56 3.38 5.88 5.35
C HIS A 56 4.08 4.52 5.25
N SER A 57 4.84 4.23 4.20
CA SER A 57 5.55 2.96 4.08
C SER A 57 6.63 2.78 5.14
N ARG A 58 7.33 3.85 5.52
CA ARG A 58 8.49 3.80 6.41
C ARG A 58 8.15 3.95 7.89
N TYR A 59 7.10 4.71 8.20
CA TYR A 59 6.72 5.01 9.59
C TYR A 59 5.41 4.36 9.99
N THR A 60 4.31 4.64 9.29
CA THR A 60 2.97 4.16 9.67
C THR A 60 2.83 2.66 9.51
N PHE A 61 3.26 2.12 8.38
CA PHE A 61 3.14 0.72 8.00
C PHE A 61 4.47 -0.03 7.96
N ARG A 62 5.45 0.42 8.75
CA ARG A 62 6.80 -0.19 8.79
C ARG A 62 6.79 -1.68 9.06
N ARG A 63 5.87 -2.17 9.90
CA ARG A 63 5.75 -3.60 10.22
C ARG A 63 5.32 -4.42 9.02
N GLU A 64 4.39 -3.91 8.24
CA GLU A 64 3.84 -4.56 7.06
C GLU A 64 4.80 -4.49 5.86
N THR A 65 5.42 -3.34 5.65
CA THR A 65 6.34 -3.10 4.52
C THR A 65 7.76 -3.58 4.78
N GLY A 66 8.15 -3.73 6.07
CA GLY A 66 9.55 -3.94 6.47
C GLY A 66 10.43 -2.71 6.21
N GLY A 67 9.83 -1.52 6.11
CA GLY A 67 10.52 -0.27 5.77
C GLY A 67 10.77 -0.06 4.27
N ASN A 68 10.32 -0.98 3.42
CA ASN A 68 10.39 -0.84 1.97
C ASN A 68 9.28 0.08 1.43
N HIS A 69 9.51 0.64 0.25
CA HIS A 69 8.52 1.46 -0.43
C HIS A 69 7.32 0.63 -0.90
N PHE A 70 6.16 1.27 -0.96
CA PHE A 70 4.99 0.70 -1.64
C PHE A 70 5.26 0.53 -3.14
N ALA A 71 4.62 -0.46 -3.75
CA ALA A 71 4.71 -0.62 -5.20
C ALA A 71 4.14 0.65 -5.90
N LYS A 72 4.82 1.11 -6.96
CA LYS A 72 4.48 2.34 -7.70
C LYS A 72 3.01 2.40 -8.14
N ARG A 73 2.41 1.24 -8.44
CA ARG A 73 0.98 1.13 -8.79
C ARG A 73 0.04 1.64 -7.68
N TRP A 74 0.40 1.47 -6.40
CA TRP A 74 -0.41 1.97 -5.29
C TRP A 74 -0.34 3.48 -5.15
N VAL A 75 0.82 4.07 -5.44
CA VAL A 75 0.99 5.53 -5.48
C VAL A 75 0.17 6.12 -6.62
N ALA A 76 0.23 5.50 -7.81
CA ALA A 76 -0.57 5.93 -8.95
C ALA A 76 -2.08 5.77 -8.68
N ALA A 77 -2.50 4.64 -8.13
CA ALA A 77 -3.90 4.41 -7.77
C ALA A 77 -4.43 5.44 -6.76
N GLN A 78 -3.64 5.73 -5.72
CA GLN A 78 -3.98 6.76 -4.72
C GLN A 78 -4.10 8.13 -5.37
N TYR A 79 -3.16 8.51 -6.22
CA TYR A 79 -3.16 9.80 -6.90
C TYR A 79 -4.38 9.96 -7.80
N LEU A 80 -4.64 8.97 -8.66
CA LEU A 80 -5.79 8.98 -9.57
C LEU A 80 -7.12 9.01 -8.80
N LEU A 81 -7.26 8.18 -7.77
CA LEU A 81 -8.46 8.15 -6.94
C LEU A 81 -8.74 9.51 -6.30
N ASN A 82 -7.71 10.14 -5.73
CA ASN A 82 -7.88 11.44 -5.08
C ASN A 82 -8.21 12.56 -6.06
N ILE A 83 -7.55 12.62 -7.22
CA ILE A 83 -7.90 13.62 -8.26
C ILE A 83 -9.34 13.42 -8.68
N THR A 84 -9.77 12.19 -8.96
CA THR A 84 -11.15 11.89 -9.35
C THR A 84 -12.14 12.35 -8.28
N VAL A 85 -11.89 11.98 -7.03
CA VAL A 85 -12.79 12.34 -5.91
C VAL A 85 -12.81 13.85 -5.67
N CYS A 86 -11.66 14.51 -5.65
CA CYS A 86 -11.58 15.95 -5.44
C CYS A 86 -12.25 16.74 -6.57
N THR A 87 -12.29 16.18 -7.78
CA THR A 87 -12.95 16.82 -8.92
C THR A 87 -14.46 16.57 -8.93
N LEU A 88 -14.88 15.30 -8.70
CA LEU A 88 -16.29 14.92 -8.84
C LEU A 88 -17.13 15.22 -7.58
N LEU A 89 -16.54 15.08 -6.39
CA LEU A 89 -17.27 15.23 -5.14
C LEU A 89 -17.95 16.62 -4.98
N PRO A 90 -17.29 17.74 -5.32
CA PRO A 90 -17.95 19.05 -5.28
C PRO A 90 -19.14 19.19 -6.23
N LEU A 91 -19.12 18.45 -7.36
CA LEU A 91 -20.19 18.48 -8.37
C LEU A 91 -21.43 17.69 -7.93
N VAL A 92 -21.23 16.62 -7.16
CA VAL A 92 -22.31 15.75 -6.68
C VAL A 92 -22.99 16.30 -5.41
N LEU A 93 -22.24 17.10 -4.62
CA LEU A 93 -22.79 17.67 -3.38
C LEU A 93 -23.82 18.76 -3.69
N PRO A 94 -25.06 18.63 -3.17
CA PRO A 94 -26.10 19.64 -3.38
C PRO A 94 -25.64 21.02 -2.89
N LEU A 95 -26.00 22.06 -3.64
CA LEU A 95 -25.70 23.45 -3.26
C LEU A 95 -26.43 23.87 -1.98
N SER A 96 -27.56 23.21 -1.67
CA SER A 96 -28.33 23.39 -0.43
C SER A 96 -27.62 22.82 0.83
N THR A 97 -26.56 22.06 0.67
CA THR A 97 -25.84 21.50 1.81
C THR A 97 -25.18 22.63 2.62
N GLN A 98 -25.43 22.64 3.93
CA GLN A 98 -24.84 23.62 4.84
C GLN A 98 -23.30 23.66 4.65
N GLN A 99 -22.72 24.86 4.56
CA GLN A 99 -21.31 25.07 4.21
C GLN A 99 -20.34 24.29 5.12
N GLY A 100 -20.60 24.22 6.42
CA GLY A 100 -19.76 23.46 7.36
C GLY A 100 -19.77 21.96 7.08
N ILE A 101 -20.93 21.37 6.80
CA ILE A 101 -21.08 19.95 6.44
C ILE A 101 -20.37 19.66 5.11
N ARG A 102 -20.55 20.55 4.13
CA ARG A 102 -19.89 20.44 2.82
C ARG A 102 -18.37 20.42 2.97
N LEU A 103 -17.79 21.33 3.77
CA LEU A 103 -16.35 21.37 4.05
C LEU A 103 -15.88 20.08 4.73
N LEU A 104 -16.62 19.59 5.70
CA LEU A 104 -16.28 18.32 6.38
C LEU A 104 -16.22 17.16 5.38
N ILE A 105 -17.24 17.03 4.52
CA ILE A 105 -17.26 15.96 3.50
C ILE A 105 -16.09 16.09 2.54
N LEU A 106 -15.80 17.29 2.04
CA LEU A 106 -14.70 17.52 1.08
C LEU A 106 -13.32 17.23 1.67
N VAL A 107 -13.11 17.49 2.97
CA VAL A 107 -11.83 17.26 3.65
C VAL A 107 -11.67 15.80 4.09
N PHE A 108 -12.72 15.23 4.70
CA PHE A 108 -12.59 13.89 5.30
C PHE A 108 -12.69 12.75 4.28
N THR A 109 -13.42 12.91 3.18
CA THR A 109 -13.56 11.84 2.17
C THR A 109 -12.21 11.44 1.57
N PRO A 110 -11.36 12.35 1.05
CA PRO A 110 -10.04 11.99 0.57
C PRO A 110 -9.15 11.39 1.65
N THR A 111 -9.27 11.88 2.90
CA THR A 111 -8.47 11.38 4.02
C THR A 111 -8.80 9.92 4.35
N ILE A 112 -10.09 9.57 4.39
CA ILE A 112 -10.55 8.19 4.65
C ILE A 112 -10.15 7.27 3.49
N LEU A 113 -10.32 7.73 2.25
CA LEU A 113 -9.91 6.97 1.07
C LEU A 113 -8.40 6.72 1.04
N ASN A 114 -7.59 7.71 1.40
CA ASN A 114 -6.15 7.55 1.53
C ASN A 114 -5.78 6.52 2.59
N ALA A 115 -6.43 6.55 3.76
CA ALA A 115 -6.22 5.57 4.80
C ALA A 115 -6.54 4.15 4.32
N PHE A 116 -7.61 3.99 3.54
CA PHE A 116 -7.99 2.72 2.93
C PHE A 116 -6.94 2.24 1.91
N VAL A 117 -6.56 3.07 0.93
CA VAL A 117 -5.59 2.71 -0.11
C VAL A 117 -4.24 2.33 0.49
N TRP A 118 -3.73 3.10 1.45
CA TRP A 118 -2.46 2.79 2.11
C TRP A 118 -2.53 1.52 2.96
N SER A 119 -3.68 1.24 3.58
CA SER A 119 -3.89 -0.02 4.30
C SER A 119 -3.84 -1.22 3.36
N GLN A 120 -4.48 -1.14 2.19
CA GLN A 120 -4.44 -2.20 1.17
C GLN A 120 -3.02 -2.37 0.61
N ALA A 121 -2.31 -1.28 0.35
CA ALA A 121 -0.91 -1.31 -0.09
C ALA A 121 0.00 -1.99 0.95
N ALA A 122 -0.25 -1.74 2.24
CA ALA A 122 0.48 -2.36 3.34
C ALA A 122 0.20 -3.87 3.44
N LEU A 123 -1.06 -4.29 3.34
CA LEU A 123 -1.45 -5.70 3.31
C LEU A 123 -0.79 -6.43 2.14
N PHE A 124 -0.82 -5.84 0.96
CA PHE A 124 -0.15 -6.37 -0.22
C PHE A 124 1.36 -6.52 0.00
N SER A 125 2.01 -5.51 0.57
CA SER A 125 3.45 -5.54 0.87
C SER A 125 3.80 -6.63 1.87
N LYS A 126 2.95 -6.83 2.89
CA LYS A 126 3.09 -7.91 3.87
C LYS A 126 2.99 -9.28 3.19
N HIS A 127 1.98 -9.48 2.33
CA HIS A 127 1.78 -10.75 1.60
C HIS A 127 2.98 -11.08 0.70
N LYS A 128 3.42 -10.10 -0.10
CA LYS A 128 4.59 -10.26 -0.98
C LYS A 128 5.86 -10.61 -0.21
N ARG A 129 6.04 -10.03 0.99
CA ARG A 129 7.20 -10.32 1.84
C ARG A 129 7.12 -11.71 2.45
N SER A 130 5.94 -12.13 2.91
CA SER A 130 5.70 -13.47 3.45
C SER A 130 5.99 -14.53 2.39
N PHE A 131 5.55 -14.32 1.16
CA PHE A 131 5.81 -15.23 0.03
C PHE A 131 7.32 -15.32 -0.31
N LYS A 132 8.05 -14.21 -0.19
CA LYS A 132 9.48 -14.14 -0.50
C LYS A 132 10.37 -14.70 0.60
N SER A 133 9.85 -14.85 1.82
CA SER A 133 10.60 -15.32 2.99
C SER A 133 10.41 -16.81 3.30
N GLN A 134 9.50 -17.48 2.61
CA GLN A 134 9.37 -18.94 2.70
C GLN A 134 10.28 -19.56 1.64
N PRO A 135 11.35 -20.29 2.05
CA PRO A 135 12.08 -21.10 1.10
C PRO A 135 11.12 -22.12 0.52
N LEU A 136 11.01 -22.17 -0.81
CA LEU A 136 10.33 -23.25 -1.50
C LEU A 136 11.19 -24.50 -1.34
N LEU A 137 10.70 -25.48 -0.59
CA LEU A 137 11.33 -26.78 -0.48
C LEU A 137 10.83 -27.66 -1.62
N HIS A 138 11.70 -27.96 -2.55
CA HIS A 138 11.42 -28.77 -3.74
C HIS A 138 12.26 -30.03 -3.71
N ALA A 139 11.67 -31.18 -4.01
CA ALA A 139 12.38 -32.42 -4.18
C ALA A 139 12.57 -32.70 -5.67
N ASP A 140 13.80 -32.93 -6.10
CA ASP A 140 14.13 -33.15 -7.51
C ASP A 140 14.12 -34.63 -7.93
N ASP A 141 14.04 -35.56 -6.95
CA ASP A 141 14.32 -37.00 -7.16
C ASP A 141 13.07 -37.88 -7.10
N LEU A 142 11.85 -37.37 -7.36
CA LEU A 142 10.64 -38.19 -7.40
C LEU A 142 10.71 -39.12 -8.63
N GLY A 143 10.71 -40.41 -8.37
CA GLY A 143 10.86 -41.45 -9.41
C GLY A 143 12.22 -42.13 -9.40
N LEU A 144 13.18 -41.68 -8.57
CA LEU A 144 14.53 -42.25 -8.51
C LEU A 144 14.53 -43.66 -7.89
N SER A 145 13.85 -43.84 -6.74
CA SER A 145 13.68 -45.14 -6.08
C SER A 145 12.42 -45.22 -5.26
N HIS A 146 12.02 -46.41 -4.86
CA HIS A 146 10.82 -46.60 -4.03
C HIS A 146 10.96 -45.89 -2.65
N GLU A 147 12.13 -45.96 -2.04
CA GLU A 147 12.45 -45.34 -0.76
C GLU A 147 12.39 -43.81 -0.87
N THR A 148 12.99 -43.24 -1.92
CA THR A 148 12.96 -41.81 -2.20
C THR A 148 11.52 -41.32 -2.43
N ASN A 149 10.75 -42.06 -3.20
CA ASN A 149 9.34 -41.73 -3.46
C ASN A 149 8.51 -41.75 -2.17
N ASN A 150 8.70 -42.74 -1.30
CA ASN A 150 8.02 -42.80 -0.02
C ASN A 150 8.40 -41.62 0.90
N ALA A 151 9.68 -41.25 0.94
CA ALA A 151 10.15 -40.12 1.74
C ALA A 151 9.52 -38.80 1.23
N ILE A 152 9.51 -38.58 -0.08
CA ILE A 152 8.90 -37.40 -0.72
C ILE A 152 7.40 -37.34 -0.41
N CYS A 153 6.69 -38.46 -0.55
CA CYS A 153 5.26 -38.55 -0.22
C CYS A 153 4.97 -38.26 1.25
N GLN A 154 5.80 -38.75 2.16
CA GLN A 154 5.66 -38.44 3.59
C GLN A 154 5.89 -36.99 3.90
N LEU A 155 6.93 -36.36 3.33
CA LEU A 155 7.22 -34.93 3.52
C LEU A 155 6.12 -34.03 2.94
N THR A 156 5.55 -34.42 1.79
CA THR A 156 4.39 -33.73 1.19
C THR A 156 3.15 -33.83 2.07
N LYS A 157 2.84 -35.02 2.60
CA LYS A 157 1.72 -35.21 3.54
C LYS A 157 1.89 -34.41 4.82
N GLN A 158 3.11 -34.20 5.28
CA GLN A 158 3.42 -33.37 6.44
C GLN A 158 3.44 -31.87 6.14
N GLY A 159 3.19 -31.44 4.88
CA GLY A 159 3.25 -30.05 4.47
C GLY A 159 4.66 -29.43 4.54
N LYS A 160 5.70 -30.25 4.49
CA LYS A 160 7.10 -29.83 4.54
C LYS A 160 7.75 -29.68 3.16
N LEU A 161 7.03 -30.03 2.10
CA LEU A 161 7.45 -29.96 0.72
C LEU A 161 6.40 -29.20 -0.08
N ASP A 162 6.85 -28.23 -0.88
CA ASP A 162 5.99 -27.37 -1.70
C ASP A 162 5.83 -27.92 -3.12
N GLY A 163 6.72 -28.81 -3.55
CA GLY A 163 6.66 -29.42 -4.88
C GLY A 163 7.68 -30.53 -5.05
N ALA A 164 7.52 -31.31 -6.11
CA ALA A 164 8.49 -32.31 -6.53
C ALA A 164 8.58 -32.40 -8.06
N SER A 165 9.79 -32.59 -8.60
CA SER A 165 10.03 -32.89 -10.00
C SER A 165 10.08 -34.39 -10.23
N LEU A 166 9.38 -34.90 -11.23
CA LEU A 166 9.37 -36.31 -11.60
C LEU A 166 10.53 -36.62 -12.55
N LEU A 167 11.35 -37.59 -12.18
CA LEU A 167 12.35 -38.17 -13.06
C LEU A 167 11.69 -39.20 -13.99
N VAL A 168 11.52 -38.84 -15.26
CA VAL A 168 10.81 -39.68 -16.24
C VAL A 168 11.69 -40.82 -16.78
N ASN A 169 13.03 -40.68 -16.67
CA ASN A 169 14.01 -41.65 -17.21
C ASN A 169 14.75 -42.43 -16.13
N ALA A 170 14.18 -42.51 -14.94
CA ALA A 170 14.77 -43.38 -13.91
C ALA A 170 14.52 -44.86 -14.26
N PRO A 171 15.49 -45.75 -14.03
CA PRO A 171 15.38 -47.17 -14.35
C PRO A 171 14.28 -47.88 -13.57
#